data_fe1000ad96c94fbfe3e6c45b257c1686
#
_entry.id   fe1000ad96c94fbfe3e6c45b257c1686
#
_cell.length_a   1.000
_cell.length_b   1.000
_cell.length_c   1.000
_cell.angle_alpha   90.00
_cell.angle_beta   90.00
_cell.angle_gamma   90.00
#
_symmetry.space_group_name_H-M   'P 1'
#
loop_
_entity.id
_entity.type
_entity.pdbx_description
1 polymer ?
#
loop_
_entity_poly.entity_id
_entity_poly.type
_entity_poly.pdbx_seq_one_letter_code
_entity_poly.pdbx_strand_id
1 'polypeptide(L)'
;MRSVGALLVVVGLVGPAPPLAGAQSGLAGSKQTGTQTASGPAGPTQTSSQFRVCADPENMPFSNDKGEGFENKIAALIAKDFGAAPTYIWWGQRRGFIRNTMNATLKEGRCDFVMGVPDKYDLVATTRPYYRSTYVFVYPKGRGLSIRSLDDKVLKKLKIGVHLLGDDYNNPPPVHELGKRGVVDNVVGFNTFYSAENPPSAIIDAVAKGTIDVALVWGPIAGYFAKQQRVPLELVPIPSVKGDLPFAFDIAMGVKRGNAALHARLTAVLDRRQAEIERILRDHGVPLLQPASGVR
;
A
#
# COMPACT_ATOMS: atom_id res chain seq x y z
N MET A 1 10.10 50.84 -6.53
CA MET A 1 11.34 50.75 -7.32
C MET A 1 11.61 49.26 -7.52
N ARG A 2 11.16 48.72 -8.64
CA ARG A 2 11.87 48.38 -9.89
C ARG A 2 13.17 47.61 -9.63
N SER A 3 13.20 46.28 -9.92
CA SER A 3 13.91 45.82 -11.10
C SER A 3 13.49 44.39 -11.47
N VAL A 4 13.16 44.27 -12.72
CA VAL A 4 12.86 43.11 -13.55
C VAL A 4 14.19 42.53 -14.02
N GLY A 5 14.34 41.21 -14.01
CA GLY A 5 15.48 40.51 -14.59
C GLY A 5 15.04 39.32 -15.41
N ALA A 6 15.35 39.39 -16.70
CA ALA A 6 14.79 38.67 -17.81
C ALA A 6 15.20 37.21 -17.96
N LEU A 7 14.30 36.50 -18.55
CA LEU A 7 14.27 35.19 -19.21
C LEU A 7 15.33 35.05 -20.33
N LEU A 8 16.01 33.92 -20.41
CA LEU A 8 16.73 33.50 -21.60
C LEU A 8 16.30 32.06 -21.97
N VAL A 9 15.51 32.01 -23.05
CA VAL A 9 15.10 30.78 -23.74
C VAL A 9 16.19 30.46 -24.78
N VAL A 10 16.73 29.24 -24.74
CA VAL A 10 17.55 28.70 -25.81
C VAL A 10 16.77 27.61 -26.52
N VAL A 11 16.35 27.90 -27.73
CA VAL A 11 15.74 26.97 -28.69
C VAL A 11 16.87 26.30 -29.46
N GLY A 12 17.03 24.99 -29.29
CA GLY A 12 17.90 24.15 -30.13
C GLY A 12 17.09 23.40 -31.20
N LEU A 13 17.27 23.82 -32.44
CA LEU A 13 16.79 23.15 -33.65
C LEU A 13 17.66 21.92 -33.94
N VAL A 14 17.05 20.75 -34.06
CA VAL A 14 17.68 19.56 -34.66
C VAL A 14 16.84 19.14 -35.87
N GLY A 15 17.45 19.19 -37.03
CA GLY A 15 16.87 18.84 -38.32
C GLY A 15 16.82 17.33 -38.58
N PRO A 16 16.13 16.90 -39.64
CA PRO A 16 15.83 15.49 -39.93
C PRO A 16 16.96 14.75 -40.64
N ALA A 17 17.17 13.47 -40.29
CA ALA A 17 18.05 12.54 -40.95
C ALA A 17 17.32 11.77 -42.08
N PRO A 18 18.03 11.39 -43.18
CA PRO A 18 17.44 10.80 -44.36
C PRO A 18 17.24 9.28 -44.29
N PRO A 19 16.42 8.69 -45.21
CA PRO A 19 16.10 7.27 -45.22
C PRO A 19 17.15 6.46 -45.97
N LEU A 20 17.49 5.27 -45.52
CA LEU A 20 18.28 4.27 -46.23
C LEU A 20 17.35 3.27 -46.94
N ALA A 21 17.63 3.12 -48.22
CA ALA A 21 16.94 2.24 -49.16
C ALA A 21 17.44 0.79 -49.09
N GLY A 22 16.55 -0.10 -49.29
CA GLY A 22 16.44 -1.32 -50.07
C GLY A 22 17.59 -2.32 -50.20
N ALA A 23 17.28 -3.60 -49.95
CA ALA A 23 17.74 -4.71 -50.78
C ALA A 23 16.72 -5.87 -50.73
N GLN A 24 16.10 -6.13 -51.86
CA GLN A 24 15.39 -7.37 -52.19
C GLN A 24 16.34 -8.40 -52.74
N SER A 25 16.20 -9.66 -52.38
CA SER A 25 16.52 -10.87 -53.17
C SER A 25 15.88 -12.03 -52.39
N GLY A 26 15.00 -12.85 -52.90
CA GLY A 26 14.90 -13.49 -54.18
C GLY A 26 15.00 -15.00 -54.01
N LEU A 27 13.82 -15.72 -54.06
CA LEU A 27 13.60 -17.08 -54.59
C LEU A 27 14.33 -18.29 -53.96
N ALA A 28 13.61 -19.26 -53.40
CA ALA A 28 13.40 -20.57 -54.06
C ALA A 28 12.42 -21.43 -53.27
N GLY A 29 11.42 -21.98 -53.97
CA GLY A 29 10.42 -22.88 -53.44
C GLY A 29 10.92 -24.31 -53.30
N SER A 30 10.39 -25.01 -52.30
CA SER A 30 10.29 -26.48 -52.34
C SER A 30 8.93 -26.90 -51.74
N LYS A 31 8.12 -27.52 -52.64
CA LYS A 31 6.91 -28.24 -52.25
C LYS A 31 7.31 -29.50 -51.47
N GLN A 32 6.86 -29.64 -50.27
CA GLN A 32 6.74 -30.93 -49.60
C GLN A 32 5.29 -31.21 -49.22
N THR A 33 4.77 -32.20 -49.90
CA THR A 33 3.52 -32.88 -49.60
C THR A 33 3.70 -33.70 -48.33
N GLY A 34 3.09 -33.28 -47.21
CA GLY A 34 3.12 -33.98 -45.95
C GLY A 34 1.67 -34.22 -45.50
N THR A 35 1.34 -35.46 -45.33
CA THR A 35 0.08 -36.10 -44.94
C THR A 35 -0.49 -35.44 -43.66
N GLN A 36 -1.74 -34.94 -43.75
CA GLN A 36 -2.50 -34.48 -42.57
C GLN A 36 -2.96 -35.70 -41.77
N THR A 37 -2.35 -35.89 -40.62
CA THR A 37 -2.94 -36.66 -39.51
C THR A 37 -3.87 -35.75 -38.74
N ALA A 38 -5.15 -36.10 -38.74
CA ALA A 38 -6.18 -35.40 -37.99
C ALA A 38 -5.90 -35.49 -36.49
N SER A 39 -5.43 -34.36 -35.93
CA SER A 39 -5.40 -34.18 -34.48
C SER A 39 -6.80 -33.88 -34.00
N GLY A 40 -7.29 -34.64 -33.03
CA GLY A 40 -8.60 -34.46 -32.40
C GLY A 40 -8.72 -33.08 -31.72
N PRO A 41 -9.94 -32.67 -31.33
CA PRO A 41 -10.16 -31.33 -30.79
C PRO A 41 -9.32 -31.13 -29.54
N ALA A 42 -8.41 -30.17 -29.58
CA ALA A 42 -7.71 -29.66 -28.39
C ALA A 42 -8.81 -29.17 -27.42
N GLY A 43 -8.90 -29.81 -26.26
CA GLY A 43 -9.73 -29.36 -25.17
C GLY A 43 -9.38 -27.88 -24.84
N PRO A 44 -10.32 -27.13 -24.24
CA PRO A 44 -10.10 -25.73 -23.97
C PRO A 44 -8.81 -25.59 -23.14
N THR A 45 -7.81 -24.96 -23.72
CA THR A 45 -6.62 -24.52 -23.02
C THR A 45 -7.13 -23.63 -21.90
N GLN A 46 -7.11 -24.12 -20.67
CA GLN A 46 -7.31 -23.28 -19.49
C GLN A 46 -6.17 -22.24 -19.52
N THR A 47 -6.49 -21.08 -20.06
CA THR A 47 -5.71 -19.87 -19.81
C THR A 47 -5.69 -19.70 -18.30
N SER A 48 -4.57 -20.02 -17.67
CA SER A 48 -4.37 -19.78 -16.25
C SER A 48 -4.70 -18.31 -16.03
N SER A 49 -5.81 -18.04 -15.36
CA SER A 49 -6.25 -16.68 -15.09
C SER A 49 -5.12 -16.01 -14.28
N GLN A 50 -4.44 -15.05 -14.91
CA GLN A 50 -3.40 -14.32 -14.23
C GLN A 50 -4.04 -13.62 -13.02
N PHE A 51 -3.46 -13.83 -11.85
CA PHE A 51 -3.88 -13.20 -10.59
C PHE A 51 -2.85 -12.14 -10.23
N ARG A 52 -2.99 -10.95 -10.84
CA ARG A 52 -2.01 -9.87 -10.78
C ARG A 52 -2.35 -8.89 -9.68
N VAL A 53 -1.44 -8.72 -8.73
CA VAL A 53 -1.58 -7.84 -7.56
C VAL A 53 -0.72 -6.60 -7.75
N CYS A 54 -1.29 -5.40 -7.56
CA CYS A 54 -0.50 -4.19 -7.41
C CYS A 54 0.05 -4.16 -5.99
N ALA A 55 1.36 -4.09 -5.82
CA ALA A 55 2.00 -4.07 -4.51
C ALA A 55 3.29 -3.24 -4.52
N ASP A 56 3.74 -2.87 -3.34
CA ASP A 56 5.00 -2.17 -3.11
C ASP A 56 6.06 -3.18 -2.66
N PRO A 57 7.27 -3.19 -3.27
CA PRO A 57 8.31 -4.14 -2.92
C PRO A 57 9.01 -3.85 -1.59
N GLU A 58 8.82 -2.68 -0.97
CA GLU A 58 9.54 -2.24 0.24
C GLU A 58 8.61 -1.76 1.36
N ASN A 59 7.34 -2.15 1.35
CA ASN A 59 6.32 -1.66 2.27
C ASN A 59 5.94 -2.67 3.37
N MET A 60 6.93 -3.17 4.12
CA MET A 60 6.62 -4.02 5.27
C MET A 60 5.86 -3.25 6.37
N PRO A 61 4.90 -3.86 7.04
CA PRO A 61 4.50 -5.27 7.05
C PRO A 61 3.48 -5.68 5.99
N PHE A 62 3.10 -4.80 5.08
CA PHE A 62 2.07 -5.05 4.06
C PHE A 62 2.59 -5.97 2.97
N SER A 63 3.61 -5.54 2.23
CA SER A 63 4.19 -6.30 1.13
C SER A 63 5.69 -6.04 0.97
N ASN A 64 6.38 -7.05 0.45
CA ASN A 64 7.72 -6.93 -0.09
C ASN A 64 7.90 -7.92 -1.25
N ASP A 65 8.99 -7.78 -1.99
CA ASP A 65 9.33 -8.63 -3.14
C ASP A 65 9.67 -10.08 -2.74
N LYS A 66 9.95 -10.33 -1.45
CA LYS A 66 10.20 -11.66 -0.89
C LYS A 66 8.92 -12.40 -0.50
N GLY A 67 7.75 -11.75 -0.57
CA GLY A 67 6.47 -12.35 -0.21
C GLY A 67 6.23 -12.50 1.30
N GLU A 68 6.92 -11.72 2.13
CA GLU A 68 6.90 -11.86 3.59
C GLU A 68 5.77 -11.06 4.25
N GLY A 69 5.27 -9.99 3.60
CA GLY A 69 4.21 -9.15 4.12
C GLY A 69 2.86 -9.87 4.26
N PHE A 70 2.02 -9.38 5.16
CA PHE A 70 0.72 -10.00 5.37
C PHE A 70 -0.20 -9.90 4.14
N GLU A 71 -0.10 -8.86 3.33
CA GLU A 71 -0.84 -8.75 2.07
C GLU A 71 -0.34 -9.76 1.03
N ASN A 72 0.96 -10.04 0.98
CA ASN A 72 1.49 -11.11 0.15
C ASN A 72 0.88 -12.47 0.55
N LYS A 73 0.81 -12.76 1.86
CA LYS A 73 0.25 -14.02 2.38
C LYS A 73 -1.24 -14.13 2.14
N ILE A 74 -1.99 -13.04 2.32
CA ILE A 74 -3.42 -12.99 2.00
C ILE A 74 -3.64 -13.14 0.49
N ALA A 75 -2.85 -12.48 -0.36
CA ALA A 75 -2.93 -12.64 -1.81
C ALA A 75 -2.68 -14.10 -2.23
N ALA A 76 -1.69 -14.76 -1.64
CA ALA A 76 -1.42 -16.18 -1.88
C ALA A 76 -2.57 -17.09 -1.42
N LEU A 77 -3.20 -16.79 -0.28
CA LEU A 77 -4.39 -17.49 0.21
C LEU A 77 -5.56 -17.36 -0.77
N ILE A 78 -5.85 -16.13 -1.23
CA ILE A 78 -6.94 -15.86 -2.17
C ILE A 78 -6.66 -16.50 -3.53
N ALA A 79 -5.42 -16.42 -4.03
CA ALA A 79 -5.04 -16.98 -5.32
C ALA A 79 -5.33 -18.49 -5.43
N LYS A 80 -5.20 -19.23 -4.31
CA LYS A 80 -5.58 -20.67 -4.25
C LYS A 80 -7.05 -20.90 -4.62
N ASP A 81 -7.96 -20.03 -4.15
CA ASP A 81 -9.40 -20.11 -4.50
C ASP A 81 -9.67 -19.74 -5.97
N PHE A 82 -8.71 -19.11 -6.63
CA PHE A 82 -8.74 -18.81 -8.05
C PHE A 82 -8.05 -19.89 -8.91
N GLY A 83 -7.46 -20.92 -8.28
CA GLY A 83 -6.67 -21.94 -8.99
C GLY A 83 -5.39 -21.35 -9.62
N ALA A 84 -4.83 -20.30 -9.02
CA ALA A 84 -3.69 -19.53 -9.54
C ALA A 84 -2.63 -19.31 -8.46
N ALA A 85 -1.47 -18.82 -8.88
CA ALA A 85 -0.48 -18.20 -8.01
C ALA A 85 -0.51 -16.67 -8.20
N PRO A 86 -0.26 -15.87 -7.16
CA PRO A 86 -0.22 -14.44 -7.31
C PRO A 86 1.04 -14.03 -8.11
N THR A 87 0.86 -13.12 -9.04
CA THR A 87 1.94 -12.38 -9.69
C THR A 87 1.85 -10.92 -9.27
N TYR A 88 2.97 -10.24 -9.18
CA TYR A 88 3.00 -8.87 -8.65
C TYR A 88 3.43 -7.87 -9.71
N ILE A 89 2.75 -6.74 -9.71
CA ILE A 89 3.21 -5.54 -10.39
C ILE A 89 3.73 -4.61 -9.28
N TRP A 90 5.04 -4.56 -9.18
CA TRP A 90 5.73 -3.81 -8.16
C TRP A 90 5.82 -2.32 -8.50
N TRP A 91 5.37 -1.48 -7.57
CA TRP A 91 5.45 -0.04 -7.67
C TRP A 91 5.42 0.56 -6.27
N GLY A 92 6.28 1.54 -5.98
CA GLY A 92 6.27 2.21 -4.67
C GLY A 92 4.92 2.85 -4.38
N GLN A 93 4.39 2.61 -3.20
CA GLN A 93 3.06 3.11 -2.77
C GLN A 93 3.13 4.61 -2.47
N ARG A 94 3.21 5.40 -3.52
CA ARG A 94 3.32 6.85 -3.53
C ARG A 94 2.10 7.47 -4.20
N ARG A 95 2.02 8.82 -4.17
CA ARG A 95 1.02 9.57 -4.91
C ARG A 95 0.94 9.09 -6.36
N GLY A 96 -0.25 8.74 -6.81
CA GLY A 96 -0.49 8.20 -8.15
C GLY A 96 -0.29 6.68 -8.29
N PHE A 97 -0.11 5.95 -7.20
CA PHE A 97 0.04 4.48 -7.22
C PHE A 97 -1.05 3.80 -8.07
N ILE A 98 -2.33 4.04 -7.76
CA ILE A 98 -3.46 3.45 -8.51
C ILE A 98 -3.45 3.87 -9.98
N ARG A 99 -3.15 5.14 -10.27
CA ARG A 99 -3.08 5.66 -11.66
C ARG A 99 -1.97 4.99 -12.45
N ASN A 100 -0.82 4.76 -11.83
CA ASN A 100 0.37 4.23 -12.51
C ASN A 100 0.41 2.69 -12.56
N THR A 101 -0.44 2.02 -11.80
CA THR A 101 -0.53 0.56 -11.75
C THR A 101 -1.82 0.04 -12.38
N MET A 102 -2.94 0.18 -11.70
CA MET A 102 -4.24 -0.36 -12.12
C MET A 102 -4.88 0.41 -13.28
N ASN A 103 -4.77 1.74 -13.27
CA ASN A 103 -5.37 2.63 -14.25
C ASN A 103 -4.37 3.11 -15.32
N ALA A 104 -3.19 2.50 -15.41
CA ALA A 104 -2.23 2.85 -16.43
C ALA A 104 -2.87 2.78 -17.84
N THR A 105 -2.68 3.84 -18.63
CA THR A 105 -3.28 4.06 -19.96
C THR A 105 -2.81 3.08 -21.06
N LEU A 106 -1.90 2.18 -20.77
CA LEU A 106 -1.61 1.04 -21.63
C LEU A 106 -2.84 0.14 -21.66
N LYS A 107 -3.27 -0.28 -22.84
CA LYS A 107 -4.54 -0.98 -23.17
C LYS A 107 -4.91 -2.16 -22.24
N GLU A 108 -3.97 -2.65 -21.45
CA GLU A 108 -4.16 -3.68 -20.44
C GLU A 108 -3.68 -3.11 -19.10
N GLY A 109 -4.59 -2.89 -18.15
CA GLY A 109 -4.22 -2.53 -16.78
C GLY A 109 -3.11 -3.46 -16.28
N ARG A 110 -2.05 -2.91 -15.66
CA ARG A 110 -0.88 -3.72 -15.28
C ARG A 110 -1.24 -4.79 -14.25
N CYS A 111 -2.14 -4.50 -13.33
CA CYS A 111 -2.62 -5.44 -12.29
C CYS A 111 -4.14 -5.46 -12.20
N ASP A 112 -4.67 -6.50 -11.58
CA ASP A 112 -6.11 -6.77 -11.53
C ASP A 112 -6.75 -6.13 -10.29
N PHE A 113 -6.02 -6.10 -9.17
CA PHE A 113 -6.50 -5.53 -7.92
C PHE A 113 -5.32 -5.03 -7.05
N VAL A 114 -5.67 -4.19 -6.07
CA VAL A 114 -4.79 -3.66 -5.04
C VAL A 114 -5.32 -4.06 -3.67
N MET A 115 -4.44 -4.26 -2.70
CA MET A 115 -4.79 -4.48 -1.30
C MET A 115 -4.57 -3.21 -0.48
N GLY A 116 -5.08 -3.18 0.75
CA GLY A 116 -4.76 -2.13 1.70
C GLY A 116 -5.34 -0.75 1.38
N VAL A 117 -6.45 -0.66 0.64
CA VAL A 117 -7.13 0.62 0.39
C VAL A 117 -8.21 0.89 1.45
N PRO A 118 -8.46 2.15 1.83
CA PRO A 118 -9.60 2.48 2.67
C PRO A 118 -10.92 2.07 2.00
N ASP A 119 -11.89 1.64 2.78
CA ASP A 119 -13.25 1.40 2.26
C ASP A 119 -13.79 2.67 1.59
N LYS A 120 -14.54 2.49 0.51
CA LYS A 120 -15.10 3.57 -0.32
C LYS A 120 -14.06 4.50 -0.94
N TYR A 121 -12.88 3.99 -1.24
CA TYR A 121 -11.83 4.75 -1.92
C TYR A 121 -12.21 5.06 -3.38
N ASP A 122 -12.34 6.34 -3.70
CA ASP A 122 -12.91 6.82 -4.96
C ASP A 122 -12.18 6.40 -6.26
N LEU A 123 -10.94 5.96 -6.17
CA LEU A 123 -10.16 5.60 -7.37
C LEU A 123 -10.41 4.16 -7.87
N VAL A 124 -11.08 3.33 -7.08
CA VAL A 124 -11.33 1.90 -7.36
C VAL A 124 -12.75 1.50 -6.93
N ALA A 125 -13.19 0.30 -7.32
CA ALA A 125 -14.35 -0.35 -6.71
C ALA A 125 -13.83 -1.19 -5.54
N THR A 126 -14.19 -0.81 -4.30
CA THR A 126 -13.74 -1.52 -3.09
C THR A 126 -14.61 -2.73 -2.80
N THR A 127 -13.98 -3.83 -2.39
CA THR A 127 -14.69 -4.97 -1.79
C THR A 127 -15.28 -4.56 -0.44
N ARG A 128 -15.98 -5.47 0.25
CA ARG A 128 -16.17 -5.28 1.68
C ARG A 128 -14.81 -5.22 2.39
N PRO A 129 -14.71 -4.52 3.52
CA PRO A 129 -13.50 -4.52 4.34
C PRO A 129 -13.12 -5.94 4.77
N TYR A 130 -11.82 -6.25 4.76
CA TYR A 130 -11.29 -7.52 5.27
C TYR A 130 -10.62 -7.37 6.63
N TYR A 131 -10.32 -6.14 7.06
CA TYR A 131 -9.98 -5.82 8.45
C TYR A 131 -10.27 -4.36 8.77
N ARG A 132 -10.32 -4.06 10.08
CA ARG A 132 -10.37 -2.71 10.63
C ARG A 132 -9.22 -2.53 11.60
N SER A 133 -8.49 -1.41 11.50
CA SER A 133 -7.40 -1.06 12.40
C SER A 133 -7.41 0.43 12.73
N THR A 134 -6.49 0.85 13.60
CA THR A 134 -6.44 2.23 14.09
C THR A 134 -5.01 2.72 14.23
N TYR A 135 -4.83 4.04 14.28
CA TYR A 135 -3.60 4.64 14.77
C TYR A 135 -3.42 4.39 16.25
N VAL A 136 -2.18 4.26 16.68
CA VAL A 136 -1.82 3.97 18.08
C VAL A 136 -0.71 4.90 18.55
N PHE A 137 -0.72 5.22 19.86
CA PHE A 137 0.46 5.70 20.55
C PHE A 137 1.40 4.53 20.78
N VAL A 138 2.70 4.73 20.53
CA VAL A 138 3.75 3.74 20.77
C VAL A 138 4.81 4.36 21.66
N TYR A 139 5.07 3.79 22.82
CA TYR A 139 6.10 4.25 23.76
C TYR A 139 6.67 3.09 24.59
N PRO A 140 7.87 3.21 25.17
CA PRO A 140 8.47 2.13 25.97
C PRO A 140 7.68 1.86 27.24
N LYS A 141 7.42 0.59 27.54
CA LYS A 141 6.83 0.15 28.82
C LYS A 141 7.77 0.54 29.99
N GLY A 142 7.17 0.84 31.13
CA GLY A 142 7.92 1.08 32.37
C GLY A 142 8.57 2.47 32.50
N ARG A 143 8.37 3.38 31.54
CA ARG A 143 8.82 4.79 31.67
C ARG A 143 7.86 5.70 32.40
N GLY A 144 6.83 5.18 33.05
CA GLY A 144 5.83 5.98 33.77
C GLY A 144 4.92 6.81 32.87
N LEU A 145 4.94 6.57 31.55
CA LEU A 145 4.03 7.21 30.60
C LEU A 145 2.69 6.49 30.61
N SER A 146 1.60 7.26 30.66
CA SER A 146 0.23 6.77 30.52
C SER A 146 -0.52 7.70 29.58
N ILE A 147 -0.30 7.54 28.27
CA ILE A 147 -0.89 8.39 27.23
C ILE A 147 -2.18 7.70 26.76
N ARG A 148 -3.31 8.41 26.84
CA ARG A 148 -4.63 7.88 26.48
C ARG A 148 -5.41 8.76 25.50
N SER A 149 -4.96 10.01 25.31
CA SER A 149 -5.65 11.00 24.49
C SER A 149 -4.64 11.95 23.86
N LEU A 150 -5.00 12.54 22.73
CA LEU A 150 -4.24 13.65 22.14
C LEU A 150 -4.30 14.94 22.97
N ASP A 151 -5.23 15.01 23.93
CA ASP A 151 -5.37 16.15 24.85
C ASP A 151 -4.49 16.02 26.11
N ASP A 152 -3.75 14.92 26.24
CA ASP A 152 -2.84 14.69 27.36
C ASP A 152 -1.71 15.73 27.35
N LYS A 153 -1.66 16.55 28.42
CA LYS A 153 -0.70 17.67 28.54
C LYS A 153 0.75 17.22 28.46
N VAL A 154 1.05 15.95 28.76
CA VAL A 154 2.39 15.38 28.68
C VAL A 154 2.93 15.43 27.26
N LEU A 155 2.08 15.32 26.22
CA LEU A 155 2.48 15.36 24.83
C LEU A 155 3.26 16.64 24.46
N LYS A 156 2.96 17.78 25.10
CA LYS A 156 3.68 19.04 24.89
C LYS A 156 5.13 19.02 25.37
N LYS A 157 5.52 17.99 26.14
CA LYS A 157 6.86 17.85 26.72
C LYS A 157 7.66 16.70 26.11
N LEU A 158 7.01 15.86 25.30
CA LEU A 158 7.61 14.66 24.71
C LEU A 158 8.05 14.92 23.27
N LYS A 159 9.12 14.30 22.82
CA LYS A 159 9.46 14.20 21.41
C LYS A 159 8.53 13.20 20.73
N ILE A 160 7.73 13.66 19.79
CA ILE A 160 6.66 12.89 19.15
C ILE A 160 7.03 12.54 17.71
N GLY A 161 7.13 11.25 17.39
CA GLY A 161 7.30 10.78 16.02
C GLY A 161 5.97 10.65 15.28
N VAL A 162 5.92 11.12 14.05
CA VAL A 162 4.79 10.95 13.13
C VAL A 162 5.27 10.63 11.72
N HIS A 163 4.48 9.92 10.93
CA HIS A 163 4.73 9.81 9.50
C HIS A 163 4.33 11.10 8.78
N LEU A 164 5.16 11.57 7.85
CA LEU A 164 4.89 12.70 6.97
C LEU A 164 4.91 12.27 5.51
N LEU A 165 3.92 12.72 4.73
CA LEU A 165 3.80 12.45 3.29
C LEU A 165 4.39 13.57 2.42
N GLY A 166 4.85 14.65 3.04
CA GLY A 166 5.36 15.85 2.38
C GLY A 166 4.78 17.14 2.97
N ASP A 167 4.97 18.25 2.27
CA ASP A 167 4.56 19.58 2.73
C ASP A 167 3.11 19.92 2.43
N ASP A 168 2.40 19.04 1.72
CA ASP A 168 1.00 19.22 1.36
C ASP A 168 0.05 18.68 2.45
N TYR A 169 -1.21 19.14 2.41
CA TYR A 169 -2.26 18.81 3.38
C TYR A 169 -2.68 17.33 3.40
N ASN A 170 -1.93 16.43 2.77
CA ASN A 170 -2.22 14.99 2.70
C ASN A 170 -1.57 14.19 3.82
N ASN A 171 -1.07 14.84 4.86
CA ASN A 171 -0.48 14.15 6.00
C ASN A 171 -1.52 13.29 6.76
N PRO A 172 -1.07 12.22 7.44
CA PRO A 172 -1.96 11.36 8.22
C PRO A 172 -2.70 12.13 9.34
N PRO A 173 -3.87 11.64 9.78
CA PRO A 173 -4.69 12.27 10.81
C PRO A 173 -3.93 12.72 12.08
N PRO A 174 -2.98 11.95 12.63
CA PRO A 174 -2.24 12.39 13.82
C PRO A 174 -1.55 13.73 13.67
N VAL A 175 -0.99 14.03 12.49
CA VAL A 175 -0.27 15.29 12.22
C VAL A 175 -1.22 16.48 12.32
N HIS A 176 -2.38 16.38 11.68
CA HIS A 176 -3.39 17.44 11.70
C HIS A 176 -3.95 17.67 13.10
N GLU A 177 -4.20 16.58 13.83
CA GLU A 177 -4.82 16.67 15.16
C GLU A 177 -3.84 17.16 16.23
N LEU A 178 -2.55 16.85 16.12
CA LEU A 178 -1.50 17.46 16.94
C LEU A 178 -1.39 18.96 16.66
N GLY A 179 -1.39 19.35 15.37
CA GLY A 179 -1.34 20.75 14.96
C GLY A 179 -2.51 21.57 15.49
N LYS A 180 -3.75 21.06 15.44
CA LYS A 180 -4.94 21.71 16.04
C LYS A 180 -4.78 21.97 17.55
N ARG A 181 -4.01 21.13 18.25
CA ARG A 181 -3.75 21.22 19.69
C ARG A 181 -2.50 22.05 20.03
N GLY A 182 -1.88 22.65 19.03
CA GLY A 182 -0.65 23.43 19.19
C GLY A 182 0.55 22.58 19.60
N VAL A 183 0.56 21.30 19.26
CA VAL A 183 1.69 20.39 19.48
C VAL A 183 2.44 20.29 18.13
N VAL A 184 3.44 21.13 17.94
CA VAL A 184 4.17 21.28 16.66
C VAL A 184 5.67 21.22 16.88
N ASP A 185 6.21 22.01 17.84
CA ASP A 185 7.66 22.25 17.99
C ASP A 185 8.45 20.98 18.38
N ASN A 186 7.78 20.01 18.98
CA ASN A 186 8.38 18.77 19.47
C ASN A 186 8.03 17.56 18.57
N VAL A 187 7.49 17.80 17.38
CA VAL A 187 7.14 16.76 16.41
C VAL A 187 8.32 16.45 15.49
N VAL A 188 8.62 15.17 15.34
CA VAL A 188 9.67 14.62 14.48
C VAL A 188 9.01 13.84 13.34
N GLY A 189 9.26 14.29 12.10
CA GLY A 189 8.71 13.65 10.91
C GLY A 189 9.52 12.44 10.45
N PHE A 190 8.84 11.36 10.09
CA PHE A 190 9.40 10.17 9.45
C PHE A 190 8.81 10.03 8.06
N ASN A 191 9.67 9.88 7.06
CA ASN A 191 9.25 9.77 5.67
C ASN A 191 8.57 8.42 5.42
N THR A 192 7.52 8.43 4.60
CA THR A 192 6.79 7.23 4.17
C THR A 192 7.26 6.68 2.81
N PHE A 193 8.26 7.29 2.20
CA PHE A 193 8.92 6.74 1.01
C PHE A 193 10.01 5.77 1.46
N TYR A 194 9.61 4.52 1.61
CA TYR A 194 10.50 3.50 2.17
C TYR A 194 11.59 3.09 1.19
N SER A 195 12.75 2.79 1.75
CA SER A 195 13.95 2.29 1.07
C SER A 195 14.84 1.58 2.09
N ALA A 196 15.96 1.04 1.65
CA ALA A 196 16.95 0.45 2.56
C ALA A 196 17.49 1.46 3.59
N GLU A 197 17.66 2.73 3.19
CA GLU A 197 18.13 3.82 4.07
C GLU A 197 17.01 4.40 4.95
N ASN A 198 15.76 4.25 4.53
CA ASN A 198 14.58 4.71 5.24
C ASN A 198 13.57 3.56 5.40
N PRO A 199 13.87 2.55 6.22
CA PRO A 199 12.99 1.40 6.39
C PRO A 199 11.71 1.78 7.14
N PRO A 200 10.58 1.09 6.89
CA PRO A 200 9.32 1.36 7.59
C PRO A 200 9.39 1.14 9.11
N SER A 201 10.42 0.45 9.61
CA SER A 201 10.69 0.29 11.05
C SER A 201 11.23 1.54 11.72
N ALA A 202 11.80 2.51 10.97
CA ALA A 202 12.60 3.62 11.51
C ALA A 202 11.92 4.37 12.66
N ILE A 203 10.61 4.62 12.56
CA ILE A 203 9.87 5.34 13.60
C ILE A 203 9.75 4.51 14.90
N ILE A 204 9.57 3.20 14.80
CA ILE A 204 9.48 2.30 15.96
C ILE A 204 10.86 2.07 16.57
N ASP A 205 11.90 1.95 15.73
CA ASP A 205 13.30 1.87 16.16
C ASP A 205 13.71 3.12 16.94
N ALA A 206 13.24 4.30 16.51
CA ALA A 206 13.49 5.57 17.19
C ALA A 206 12.85 5.60 18.60
N VAL A 207 11.65 5.06 18.78
CA VAL A 207 11.02 4.89 20.10
C VAL A 207 11.84 3.92 20.95
N ALA A 208 12.20 2.77 20.44
CA ALA A 208 12.95 1.76 21.18
C ALA A 208 14.34 2.24 21.60
N LYS A 209 15.01 3.04 20.77
CA LYS A 209 16.30 3.67 21.05
C LYS A 209 16.19 4.90 21.97
N GLY A 210 14.99 5.44 22.19
CA GLY A 210 14.76 6.65 23.00
C GLY A 210 15.17 7.94 22.31
N THR A 211 15.31 7.97 20.99
CA THR A 211 15.54 9.20 20.21
C THR A 211 14.29 10.05 20.08
N ILE A 212 13.12 9.41 20.18
CA ILE A 212 11.81 10.00 20.41
C ILE A 212 11.14 9.30 21.60
N ASP A 213 10.23 9.97 22.29
CA ASP A 213 9.58 9.45 23.49
C ASP A 213 8.32 8.63 23.17
N VAL A 214 7.58 9.07 22.17
CA VAL A 214 6.33 8.46 21.72
C VAL A 214 6.20 8.61 20.21
N ALA A 215 5.59 7.63 19.54
CA ALA A 215 5.20 7.74 18.14
C ALA A 215 3.68 7.58 17.98
N LEU A 216 3.10 8.28 17.01
CA LEU A 216 1.71 8.11 16.58
C LEU A 216 1.74 7.45 15.20
N VAL A 217 1.43 6.15 15.15
CA VAL A 217 1.70 5.30 14.00
C VAL A 217 0.45 4.49 13.63
N TRP A 218 0.30 4.20 12.35
CA TRP A 218 -0.70 3.25 11.88
C TRP A 218 -0.48 1.87 12.52
N GLY A 219 -1.52 1.32 13.13
CA GLY A 219 -1.45 0.13 13.98
C GLY A 219 -0.71 -1.07 13.36
N PRO A 220 -0.98 -1.47 12.11
CA PRO A 220 -0.23 -2.54 11.45
C PRO A 220 1.29 -2.37 11.46
N ILE A 221 1.78 -1.17 11.16
CA ILE A 221 3.22 -0.84 11.22
C ILE A 221 3.71 -0.97 12.66
N ALA A 222 3.00 -0.32 13.58
CA ALA A 222 3.35 -0.31 14.99
C ALA A 222 3.43 -1.73 15.56
N GLY A 223 2.40 -2.54 15.35
CA GLY A 223 2.30 -3.88 15.92
C GLY A 223 3.36 -4.84 15.38
N TYR A 224 3.63 -4.79 14.09
CA TYR A 224 4.62 -5.65 13.47
C TYR A 224 6.04 -5.34 13.96
N PHE A 225 6.46 -4.08 13.92
CA PHE A 225 7.81 -3.71 14.30
C PHE A 225 8.03 -3.68 15.81
N ALA A 226 6.98 -3.42 16.62
CA ALA A 226 7.08 -3.52 18.07
C ALA A 226 7.40 -4.95 18.53
N LYS A 227 6.87 -5.99 17.89
CA LYS A 227 7.20 -7.40 18.17
C LYS A 227 8.66 -7.73 17.96
N GLN A 228 9.38 -6.97 17.16
CA GLN A 228 10.78 -7.20 16.81
C GLN A 228 11.74 -6.43 17.73
N GLN A 229 11.23 -5.54 18.58
CA GLN A 229 12.05 -4.75 19.47
C GLN A 229 12.47 -5.56 20.72
N ARG A 230 13.69 -5.33 21.19
CA ARG A 230 14.17 -5.91 22.46
C ARG A 230 13.54 -5.19 23.67
N VAL A 231 13.22 -3.91 23.52
CA VAL A 231 12.55 -3.11 24.53
C VAL A 231 11.04 -3.32 24.40
N PRO A 232 10.34 -3.73 25.47
CA PRO A 232 8.89 -3.86 25.43
C PRO A 232 8.23 -2.51 25.16
N LEU A 233 7.37 -2.44 24.14
CA LEU A 233 6.63 -1.25 23.77
C LEU A 233 5.16 -1.38 24.17
N GLU A 234 4.56 -0.27 24.57
CA GLU A 234 3.12 -0.12 24.76
C GLU A 234 2.51 0.38 23.45
N LEU A 235 1.39 -0.21 23.06
CA LEU A 235 0.58 0.20 21.93
C LEU A 235 -0.81 0.55 22.42
N VAL A 236 -1.14 1.83 22.47
CA VAL A 236 -2.43 2.33 22.94
C VAL A 236 -3.21 2.92 21.79
N PRO A 237 -4.41 2.39 21.46
CA PRO A 237 -5.26 2.96 20.42
C PRO A 237 -5.56 4.44 20.67
N ILE A 238 -5.46 5.26 19.62
CA ILE A 238 -5.87 6.66 19.70
C ILE A 238 -7.40 6.70 19.67
N PRO A 239 -8.07 7.23 20.71
CA PRO A 239 -9.52 7.27 20.75
C PRO A 239 -10.08 8.24 19.71
N SER A 240 -11.22 7.90 19.13
CA SER A 240 -11.97 8.83 18.26
C SER A 240 -12.69 9.87 19.13
N VAL A 241 -12.46 11.14 18.84
CA VAL A 241 -13.12 12.27 19.48
C VAL A 241 -14.01 12.97 18.45
N LYS A 242 -15.19 13.42 18.87
CA LYS A 242 -16.11 14.15 17.98
C LYS A 242 -15.45 15.46 17.51
N GLY A 243 -15.37 15.66 16.21
CA GLY A 243 -14.75 16.83 15.60
C GLY A 243 -13.28 16.63 15.17
N ASP A 244 -12.65 15.54 15.59
CA ASP A 244 -11.36 15.12 15.10
C ASP A 244 -11.47 14.33 13.79
N LEU A 245 -10.37 14.23 13.07
CA LEU A 245 -10.25 13.29 11.95
C LEU A 245 -10.33 11.85 12.48
N PRO A 246 -10.84 10.90 11.68
CA PRO A 246 -10.91 9.51 12.11
C PRO A 246 -9.50 8.92 12.26
N PHE A 247 -9.31 8.11 13.30
CA PHE A 247 -8.08 7.34 13.53
C PHE A 247 -8.22 5.86 13.19
N ALA A 248 -9.44 5.36 13.08
CA ALA A 248 -9.74 3.97 12.74
C ALA A 248 -10.34 3.88 11.34
N PHE A 249 -9.84 2.92 10.56
CA PHE A 249 -10.24 2.75 9.16
C PHE A 249 -10.58 1.29 8.87
N ASP A 250 -11.63 1.11 8.08
CA ASP A 250 -11.97 -0.15 7.44
C ASP A 250 -11.14 -0.27 6.17
N ILE A 251 -10.44 -1.41 6.02
CA ILE A 251 -9.50 -1.64 4.94
C ILE A 251 -10.04 -2.73 4.01
N ALA A 252 -10.08 -2.40 2.73
CA ALA A 252 -10.66 -3.21 1.66
C ALA A 252 -9.63 -3.53 0.56
N MET A 253 -10.01 -4.37 -0.37
CA MET A 253 -9.33 -4.55 -1.65
C MET A 253 -10.00 -3.68 -2.69
N GLY A 254 -9.23 -3.15 -3.63
CA GLY A 254 -9.73 -2.35 -4.73
C GLY A 254 -9.54 -3.05 -6.07
N VAL A 255 -10.58 -3.08 -6.89
CA VAL A 255 -10.52 -3.55 -8.28
C VAL A 255 -10.80 -2.39 -9.24
N LYS A 256 -10.37 -2.54 -10.50
CA LYS A 256 -10.69 -1.55 -11.54
C LYS A 256 -12.21 -1.39 -11.63
N ARG A 257 -12.69 -0.13 -11.66
CA ARG A 257 -14.11 0.16 -11.85
C ARG A 257 -14.63 -0.51 -13.13
N GLY A 258 -15.81 -1.11 -13.06
CA GLY A 258 -16.42 -1.89 -14.13
C GLY A 258 -16.05 -3.38 -14.13
N ASN A 259 -15.06 -3.84 -13.35
CA ASN A 259 -14.76 -5.27 -13.22
C ASN A 259 -15.61 -5.92 -12.11
N ALA A 260 -16.94 -5.97 -12.33
CA ALA A 260 -17.90 -6.53 -11.37
C ALA A 260 -17.65 -8.03 -11.09
N ALA A 261 -17.20 -8.78 -12.10
CA ALA A 261 -16.94 -10.21 -11.96
C ALA A 261 -15.80 -10.49 -10.97
N LEU A 262 -14.67 -9.80 -11.09
CA LEU A 262 -13.55 -9.95 -10.15
C LEU A 262 -13.92 -9.44 -8.75
N HIS A 263 -14.64 -8.30 -8.68
CA HIS A 263 -15.13 -7.75 -7.42
C HIS A 263 -15.97 -8.77 -6.64
N ALA A 264 -16.98 -9.38 -7.30
CA ALA A 264 -17.85 -10.39 -6.68
C ALA A 264 -17.06 -11.63 -6.23
N ARG A 265 -16.11 -12.10 -7.06
CA ARG A 265 -15.26 -13.26 -6.71
C ARG A 265 -14.38 -12.98 -5.51
N LEU A 266 -13.71 -11.82 -5.44
CA LEU A 266 -12.90 -11.43 -4.28
C LEU A 266 -13.75 -11.32 -3.02
N THR A 267 -14.90 -10.67 -3.09
CA THR A 267 -15.83 -10.56 -1.94
C THR A 267 -16.22 -11.93 -1.42
N ALA A 268 -16.61 -12.85 -2.28
CA ALA A 268 -16.98 -14.22 -1.89
C ALA A 268 -15.81 -14.99 -1.25
N VAL A 269 -14.58 -14.78 -1.72
CA VAL A 269 -13.39 -15.40 -1.08
C VAL A 269 -13.13 -14.79 0.29
N LEU A 270 -13.25 -13.46 0.43
CA LEU A 270 -13.10 -12.80 1.73
C LEU A 270 -14.08 -13.36 2.77
N ASP A 271 -15.34 -13.66 2.37
CA ASP A 271 -16.33 -14.25 3.27
C ASP A 271 -15.90 -15.65 3.73
N ARG A 272 -15.44 -16.49 2.81
CA ARG A 272 -15.03 -17.86 3.14
C ARG A 272 -13.74 -17.93 3.94
N ARG A 273 -12.80 -17.01 3.73
CA ARG A 273 -11.44 -17.03 4.28
C ARG A 273 -11.22 -16.05 5.44
N GLN A 274 -12.29 -15.45 5.98
CA GLN A 274 -12.18 -14.41 7.01
C GLN A 274 -11.31 -14.87 8.20
N ALA A 275 -11.54 -16.06 8.73
CA ALA A 275 -10.78 -16.57 9.88
C ALA A 275 -9.28 -16.78 9.58
N GLU A 276 -8.95 -17.23 8.36
CA GLU A 276 -7.56 -17.41 7.94
C GLU A 276 -6.87 -16.06 7.72
N ILE A 277 -7.59 -15.09 7.16
CA ILE A 277 -7.10 -13.71 6.98
C ILE A 277 -6.83 -13.07 8.34
N GLU A 278 -7.76 -13.18 9.29
CA GLU A 278 -7.55 -12.66 10.65
C GLU A 278 -6.36 -13.30 11.34
N ARG A 279 -6.14 -14.60 11.17
CA ARG A 279 -4.95 -15.27 11.71
C ARG A 279 -3.67 -14.66 11.11
N ILE A 280 -3.58 -14.50 9.79
CA ILE A 280 -2.43 -13.88 9.14
C ILE A 280 -2.16 -12.48 9.70
N LEU A 281 -3.21 -11.67 9.87
CA LEU A 281 -3.10 -10.31 10.43
C LEU A 281 -2.60 -10.33 11.89
N ARG A 282 -3.14 -11.22 12.75
CA ARG A 282 -2.72 -11.36 14.15
C ARG A 282 -1.28 -11.85 14.27
N ASP A 283 -0.86 -12.78 13.40
CA ASP A 283 0.51 -13.29 13.35
C ASP A 283 1.51 -12.15 13.03
N HIS A 284 1.08 -11.16 12.21
CA HIS A 284 1.86 -9.95 11.93
C HIS A 284 1.68 -8.83 12.97
N GLY A 285 0.95 -9.08 14.07
CA GLY A 285 0.76 -8.10 15.13
C GLY A 285 -0.21 -6.97 14.81
N VAL A 286 -1.01 -7.10 13.77
CA VAL A 286 -2.00 -6.06 13.40
C VAL A 286 -3.03 -5.89 14.52
N PRO A 287 -3.19 -4.67 15.09
CA PRO A 287 -4.25 -4.37 16.04
C PRO A 287 -5.59 -4.38 15.31
N LEU A 288 -6.39 -5.41 15.53
CA LEU A 288 -7.70 -5.55 14.92
C LEU A 288 -8.78 -4.91 15.82
N LEU A 289 -9.60 -4.07 15.21
CA LEU A 289 -10.83 -3.56 15.83
C LEU A 289 -12.03 -4.36 15.34
N GLN A 290 -13.11 -4.32 16.12
CA GLN A 290 -14.40 -4.84 15.66
C GLN A 290 -14.87 -4.03 14.44
N PRO A 291 -15.55 -4.66 13.46
CA PRO A 291 -16.16 -3.94 12.34
C PRO A 291 -17.03 -2.78 12.86
N ALA A 292 -17.08 -1.67 12.11
CA ALA A 292 -18.00 -0.60 12.45
C ALA A 292 -19.43 -1.15 12.46
N SER A 293 -20.15 -0.95 13.57
CA SER A 293 -21.55 -1.39 13.71
C SER A 293 -22.37 -0.75 12.60
N GLY A 294 -22.83 -1.53 11.60
CA GLY A 294 -23.64 -1.03 10.49
C GLY A 294 -23.31 -1.59 9.10
N VAL A 295 -22.26 -2.36 8.97
CA VAL A 295 -21.93 -3.03 7.67
C VAL A 295 -22.20 -4.52 7.82
N ARG A 296 -23.47 -4.92 7.59
CA ARG A 296 -23.88 -6.27 7.25
C ARG A 296 -24.42 -6.28 5.83
#